data_dc68a9253f1059185180310d7ea30286
#
_entry.id   dc68a9253f1059185180310d7ea30286
#
_cell.length_a   1.000
_cell.length_b   1.000
_cell.length_c   1.000
_cell.angle_alpha   90.00
_cell.angle_beta   90.00
_cell.angle_gamma   90.00
#
_symmetry.space_group_name_H-M   'P 1'
#
loop_
_entity.id
_entity.type
_entity.pdbx_description
1 polymer ?
#
loop_
_entity_poly.entity_id
_entity_poly.type
_entity_poly.pdbx_seq_one_letter_code
_entity_poly.pdbx_strand_id
1 'polypeptide(L)'
;MFLTAQARQVLAESVPLETAVRTASRAAALVAGFITGDAELFGGARGDEIHEGPRSRARPQTAAMVERARAAGALHAAWSGSGPSIVAIVDSAGEAKVAEALRSDDVRVMRLDVATEGVEFSA
;
A
#
# COMPACT_ATOMS: atom_id res chain seq x y z
N MET A 1 4.51 -6.88 19.12
CA MET A 1 4.99 -6.92 17.71
C MET A 1 4.13 -7.92 16.95
N PHE A 2 3.60 -7.55 15.78
CA PHE A 2 2.79 -8.45 14.94
C PHE A 2 3.72 -9.19 13.98
N LEU A 3 3.88 -10.48 14.18
CA LEU A 3 4.82 -11.27 13.39
C LEU A 3 4.21 -11.61 12.01
N THR A 4 5.06 -11.75 11.00
CA THR A 4 4.65 -12.16 9.64
C THR A 4 3.85 -13.46 9.64
N ALA A 5 4.18 -14.40 10.53
CA ALA A 5 3.42 -15.64 10.72
C ALA A 5 1.96 -15.38 11.14
N GLN A 6 1.75 -14.46 12.08
CA GLN A 6 0.39 -14.07 12.52
C GLN A 6 -0.38 -13.38 11.40
N ALA A 7 0.30 -12.54 10.58
CA ALA A 7 -0.32 -11.89 9.43
C ALA A 7 -0.75 -12.88 8.34
N ARG A 8 -0.12 -14.04 8.26
CA ARG A 8 -0.51 -15.12 7.33
C ARG A 8 -1.68 -15.95 7.85
N GLN A 9 -1.74 -16.17 9.17
CA GLN A 9 -2.80 -16.98 9.80
C GLN A 9 -4.20 -16.37 9.66
N VAL A 10 -4.32 -15.06 9.47
CA VAL A 10 -5.62 -14.39 9.28
C VAL A 10 -6.13 -14.45 7.84
N LEU A 11 -5.33 -14.95 6.90
CA LEU A 11 -5.72 -15.07 5.50
C LEU A 11 -6.54 -16.34 5.26
N ALA A 12 -7.47 -16.28 4.31
CA ALA A 12 -8.21 -17.45 3.86
C ALA A 12 -7.28 -18.41 3.10
N GLU A 13 -7.51 -19.71 3.23
CA GLU A 13 -6.77 -20.75 2.49
C GLU A 13 -7.07 -20.73 0.99
N SER A 14 -8.23 -20.25 0.61
CA SER A 14 -8.65 -20.08 -0.79
C SER A 14 -9.52 -18.84 -0.95
N VAL A 15 -9.57 -18.34 -2.17
CA VAL A 15 -10.42 -17.20 -2.55
C VAL A 15 -11.18 -17.53 -3.84
N PRO A 16 -12.35 -16.92 -4.08
CA PRO A 16 -13.05 -17.04 -5.35
C PRO A 16 -12.16 -16.60 -6.51
N LEU A 17 -12.26 -17.28 -7.66
CA LEU A 17 -11.50 -16.95 -8.87
C LEU A 17 -11.66 -15.46 -9.25
N GLU A 18 -12.86 -14.93 -9.14
CA GLU A 18 -13.17 -13.53 -9.41
C GLU A 18 -12.34 -12.57 -8.53
N THR A 19 -12.18 -12.89 -7.25
CA THR A 19 -11.34 -12.11 -6.32
C THR A 19 -9.88 -12.17 -6.73
N ALA A 20 -9.38 -13.35 -7.12
CA ALA A 20 -8.01 -13.51 -7.61
C ALA A 20 -7.76 -12.69 -8.88
N VAL A 21 -8.69 -12.73 -9.84
CA VAL A 21 -8.60 -11.96 -11.08
C VAL A 21 -8.59 -10.46 -10.81
N ARG A 22 -9.49 -9.95 -9.96
CA ARG A 22 -9.50 -8.52 -9.59
C ARG A 22 -8.19 -8.10 -8.92
N THR A 23 -7.66 -8.90 -8.00
CA THR A 23 -6.41 -8.60 -7.31
C THR A 23 -5.22 -8.59 -8.29
N ALA A 24 -5.15 -9.56 -9.22
CA ALA A 24 -4.14 -9.58 -10.27
C ALA A 24 -4.23 -8.35 -11.19
N SER A 25 -5.44 -7.97 -11.61
CA SER A 25 -5.66 -6.78 -12.43
C SER A 25 -5.21 -5.49 -11.73
N ARG A 26 -5.47 -5.36 -10.43
CA ARG A 26 -4.99 -4.22 -9.63
C ARG A 26 -3.46 -4.19 -9.50
N ALA A 27 -2.82 -5.34 -9.32
CA ALA A 27 -1.36 -5.44 -9.32
C ALA A 27 -0.77 -5.00 -10.68
N ALA A 28 -1.37 -5.43 -11.80
CA ALA A 28 -0.96 -5.00 -13.12
C ALA A 28 -1.14 -3.48 -13.32
N ALA A 29 -2.25 -2.91 -12.86
CA ALA A 29 -2.49 -1.46 -12.92
C ALA A 29 -1.44 -0.69 -12.10
N LEU A 30 -1.06 -1.19 -10.92
CA LEU A 30 -0.01 -0.58 -10.09
C LEU A 30 1.33 -0.54 -10.81
N VAL A 31 1.74 -1.65 -11.45
CA VAL A 31 2.98 -1.73 -12.23
C VAL A 31 2.92 -0.77 -13.43
N ALA A 32 1.80 -0.75 -14.16
CA ALA A 32 1.61 0.17 -15.27
C ALA A 32 1.69 1.63 -14.81
N GLY A 33 1.11 1.97 -13.66
CA GLY A 33 1.21 3.30 -13.05
C GLY A 33 2.65 3.73 -12.80
N PHE A 34 3.50 2.84 -12.28
CA PHE A 34 4.92 3.15 -12.09
C PHE A 34 5.68 3.33 -13.41
N ILE A 35 5.33 2.59 -14.45
CA ILE A 35 5.99 2.68 -15.76
C ILE A 35 5.58 3.96 -16.50
N THR A 36 4.30 4.33 -16.44
CA THR A 36 3.73 5.43 -17.23
C THR A 36 3.64 6.75 -16.47
N GLY A 37 3.65 6.73 -15.14
CA GLY A 37 3.36 7.90 -14.29
C GLY A 37 1.88 8.28 -14.27
N ASP A 38 0.99 7.44 -14.76
CA ASP A 38 -0.44 7.73 -14.84
C ASP A 38 -1.13 7.60 -13.47
N ALA A 39 -1.62 8.72 -12.95
CA ALA A 39 -2.29 8.81 -11.66
C ALA A 39 -3.58 7.97 -11.59
N GLU A 40 -4.31 7.82 -12.70
CA GLU A 40 -5.55 7.03 -12.73
C GLU A 40 -5.28 5.53 -12.51
N LEU A 41 -4.16 5.03 -13.02
CA LEU A 41 -3.75 3.64 -12.82
C LEU A 41 -3.43 3.35 -11.35
N PHE A 42 -2.82 4.27 -10.63
CA PHE A 42 -2.63 4.15 -9.17
C PHE A 42 -3.97 4.14 -8.44
N GLY A 43 -4.92 4.98 -8.84
CA GLY A 43 -6.28 4.99 -8.31
C GLY A 43 -7.02 3.66 -8.53
N GLY A 44 -6.92 3.11 -9.74
CA GLY A 44 -7.50 1.83 -10.12
C GLY A 44 -6.87 0.61 -9.42
N ALA A 45 -5.64 0.74 -8.92
CA ALA A 45 -4.91 -0.31 -8.21
C ALA A 45 -5.30 -0.46 -6.72
N ARG A 46 -6.24 0.35 -6.21
CA ARG A 46 -6.61 0.36 -4.78
C ARG A 46 -7.32 -0.90 -4.34
N GLY A 47 -6.99 -1.34 -3.12
CA GLY A 47 -7.64 -2.44 -2.43
C GLY A 47 -7.13 -3.82 -2.83
N ASP A 48 -6.57 -4.52 -1.87
CA ASP A 48 -6.21 -5.94 -1.99
C ASP A 48 -7.26 -6.76 -1.23
N GLU A 49 -8.18 -7.38 -1.96
CA GLU A 49 -9.28 -8.14 -1.37
C GLU A 49 -8.82 -9.41 -0.65
N ILE A 50 -7.62 -9.91 -0.97
CA ILE A 50 -7.05 -11.10 -0.34
C ILE A 50 -6.45 -10.75 1.02
N HIS A 51 -5.72 -9.63 1.10
CA HIS A 51 -4.89 -9.32 2.26
C HIS A 51 -5.45 -8.21 3.15
N GLU A 52 -5.95 -7.11 2.56
CA GLU A 52 -6.33 -5.92 3.34
C GLU A 52 -7.50 -6.18 4.28
N GLY A 53 -8.56 -6.83 3.82
CA GLY A 53 -9.75 -7.08 4.64
C GLY A 53 -9.45 -7.89 5.91
N PRO A 54 -8.86 -9.09 5.81
CA PRO A 54 -8.48 -9.88 6.97
C PRO A 54 -7.50 -9.18 7.91
N ARG A 55 -6.49 -8.52 7.35
CA ARG A 55 -5.48 -7.80 8.14
C ARG A 55 -6.04 -6.57 8.83
N SER A 56 -6.96 -5.85 8.20
CA SER A 56 -7.61 -4.68 8.77
C SER A 56 -8.43 -5.02 10.03
N ARG A 57 -9.06 -6.19 10.05
CA ARG A 57 -9.73 -6.69 11.27
C ARG A 57 -8.74 -6.99 12.40
N ALA A 58 -7.57 -7.53 12.07
CA ALA A 58 -6.52 -7.83 13.04
C ALA A 58 -5.76 -6.57 13.50
N ARG A 59 -5.70 -5.55 12.67
CA ARG A 59 -4.93 -4.31 12.91
C ARG A 59 -5.67 -3.07 12.41
N PRO A 60 -6.72 -2.62 13.09
CA PRO A 60 -7.55 -1.49 12.66
C PRO A 60 -6.75 -0.17 12.59
N GLN A 61 -5.70 -0.01 13.39
CA GLN A 61 -4.86 1.19 13.34
C GLN A 61 -4.12 1.33 12.00
N THR A 62 -3.60 0.23 11.45
CA THR A 62 -2.93 0.23 10.14
C THR A 62 -3.94 0.52 9.02
N ALA A 63 -5.14 -0.06 9.10
CA ALA A 63 -6.22 0.25 8.17
C ALA A 63 -6.59 1.75 8.22
N ALA A 64 -6.71 2.33 9.41
CA ALA A 64 -6.99 3.75 9.58
C ALA A 64 -5.90 4.65 8.97
N MET A 65 -4.63 4.22 9.02
CA MET A 65 -3.53 4.94 8.36
C MET A 65 -3.68 4.92 6.83
N VAL A 66 -4.02 3.78 6.24
CA VAL A 66 -4.27 3.67 4.79
C VAL A 66 -5.40 4.61 4.38
N GLU A 67 -6.51 4.62 5.12
CA GLU A 67 -7.64 5.50 4.84
C GLU A 67 -7.29 6.98 5.02
N ARG A 68 -6.51 7.35 6.05
CA ARG A 68 -6.00 8.73 6.22
C ARG A 68 -5.14 9.18 5.05
N ALA A 69 -4.23 8.32 4.56
CA ALA A 69 -3.42 8.63 3.40
C ALA A 69 -4.28 8.87 2.15
N ARG A 70 -5.27 8.02 1.92
CA ARG A 70 -6.23 8.15 0.81
C ARG A 70 -7.06 9.44 0.92
N ALA A 71 -7.59 9.73 2.08
CA ALA A 71 -8.38 10.94 2.35
C ALA A 71 -7.53 12.22 2.20
N ALA A 72 -6.24 12.16 2.49
CA ALA A 72 -5.31 13.27 2.30
C ALA A 72 -4.88 13.47 0.84
N GLY A 73 -5.25 12.57 -0.08
CA GLY A 73 -4.98 12.70 -1.50
C GLY A 73 -3.87 11.82 -2.05
N ALA A 74 -3.48 10.75 -1.33
CA ALA A 74 -2.58 9.77 -1.91
C ALA A 74 -3.19 9.14 -3.17
N LEU A 75 -2.43 9.05 -4.24
CA LEU A 75 -2.80 8.37 -5.48
C LEU A 75 -3.08 6.89 -5.22
N HIS A 76 -2.22 6.28 -4.40
CA HIS A 76 -2.38 4.92 -3.91
C HIS A 76 -1.92 4.84 -2.46
N ALA A 77 -2.57 4.02 -1.66
CA ALA A 77 -2.10 3.66 -0.32
C ALA A 77 -2.48 2.23 0.00
N ALA A 78 -1.55 1.47 0.54
CA ALA A 78 -1.72 0.06 0.85
C ALA A 78 -0.84 -0.37 2.02
N TRP A 79 -1.07 -1.57 2.50
CA TRP A 79 -0.18 -2.24 3.45
C TRP A 79 1.17 -2.50 2.80
N SER A 80 2.26 -2.22 3.52
CA SER A 80 3.61 -2.62 3.12
C SER A 80 3.92 -4.02 3.67
N GLY A 81 3.88 -5.01 2.79
CA GLY A 81 4.04 -6.41 3.18
C GLY A 81 3.01 -6.85 4.22
N SER A 82 3.46 -7.46 5.32
CA SER A 82 2.59 -7.92 6.42
C SER A 82 2.13 -6.81 7.37
N GLY A 83 2.62 -5.59 7.19
CA GLY A 83 2.42 -4.48 8.13
C GLY A 83 3.33 -4.57 9.37
N PRO A 84 3.18 -3.66 10.33
CA PRO A 84 2.18 -2.58 10.43
C PRO A 84 2.45 -1.37 9.53
N SER A 85 3.55 -1.35 8.78
CA SER A 85 3.88 -0.26 7.86
C SER A 85 2.90 -0.19 6.70
N ILE A 86 2.70 1.01 6.18
CA ILE A 86 1.98 1.27 4.94
C ILE A 86 2.92 1.92 3.92
N VAL A 87 2.55 1.87 2.66
CA VAL A 87 3.11 2.68 1.59
C VAL A 87 2.03 3.61 1.06
N ALA A 88 2.38 4.86 0.80
CA ALA A 88 1.53 5.82 0.12
C ALA A 88 2.28 6.39 -1.08
N ILE A 89 1.67 6.32 -2.26
CA ILE A 89 2.20 6.91 -3.49
C ILE A 89 1.51 8.26 -3.65
N VAL A 90 2.30 9.28 -3.85
CA VAL A 90 1.85 10.67 -3.96
C VAL A 90 2.53 11.34 -5.14
N ASP A 91 1.90 12.34 -5.69
CA ASP A 91 2.58 13.32 -6.53
C ASP A 91 3.25 14.42 -5.68
N SER A 92 4.02 15.28 -6.30
CA SER A 92 4.69 16.38 -5.60
C SER A 92 3.73 17.36 -4.93
N ALA A 93 2.50 17.51 -5.44
CA ALA A 93 1.49 18.40 -4.88
C ALA A 93 0.84 17.82 -3.60
N GLY A 94 0.65 16.48 -3.56
CA GLY A 94 0.04 15.78 -2.42
C GLY A 94 1.01 15.41 -1.30
N GLU A 95 2.31 15.41 -1.56
CA GLU A 95 3.34 14.88 -0.66
C GLU A 95 3.26 15.45 0.77
N ALA A 96 3.31 16.78 0.90
CA ALA A 96 3.32 17.43 2.20
C ALA A 96 2.04 17.17 2.99
N LYS A 97 0.89 17.19 2.31
CA LYS A 97 -0.42 16.96 2.93
C LYS A 97 -0.58 15.53 3.42
N VAL A 98 -0.16 14.54 2.63
CA VAL A 98 -0.23 13.13 3.02
C VAL A 98 0.76 12.84 4.14
N ALA A 99 1.99 13.37 4.06
CA ALA A 99 2.98 13.20 5.11
C ALA A 99 2.48 13.77 6.47
N GLU A 100 1.85 14.95 6.46
CA GLU A 100 1.28 15.55 7.66
C GLU A 100 0.10 14.74 8.20
N ALA A 101 -0.79 14.27 7.33
CA ALA A 101 -1.93 13.44 7.74
C ALA A 101 -1.52 12.12 8.39
N LEU A 102 -0.34 11.59 8.06
CA LEU A 102 0.19 10.35 8.62
C LEU A 102 1.04 10.55 9.87
N ARG A 103 1.45 11.78 10.18
CA ARG A 103 2.33 12.07 11.31
C ARG A 103 1.60 11.85 12.65
N SER A 104 2.26 11.16 13.56
CA SER A 104 1.87 11.02 14.96
C SER A 104 3.10 10.59 15.77
N ASP A 105 3.01 10.62 17.11
CA ASP A 105 4.12 10.27 18.00
C ASP A 105 4.62 8.83 17.79
N ASP A 106 3.73 7.94 17.38
CA ASP A 106 4.03 6.52 17.17
C ASP A 106 4.34 6.16 15.70
N VAL A 107 4.32 7.14 14.77
CA VAL A 107 4.49 6.90 13.33
C VAL A 107 5.69 7.65 12.77
N ARG A 108 6.66 6.90 12.28
CA ARG A 108 7.76 7.44 11.50
C ARG A 108 7.35 7.53 10.03
N VAL A 109 7.29 8.74 9.49
CA VAL A 109 7.08 8.99 8.06
C VAL A 109 8.44 9.12 7.38
N MET A 110 8.66 8.35 6.31
CA MET A 110 9.85 8.45 5.46
C MET A 110 9.42 8.85 4.05
N ARG A 111 10.13 9.79 3.46
CA ARG A 111 9.98 10.17 2.05
C ARG A 111 11.00 9.38 1.26
N LEU A 112 10.55 8.78 0.18
CA LEU A 112 11.36 7.95 -0.71
C LEU A 112 11.04 8.32 -2.14
N ASP A 113 12.06 8.47 -2.96
CA ASP A 113 11.90 8.61 -4.39
C ASP A 113 11.71 7.23 -5.04
N VAL A 114 11.08 7.20 -6.20
CA VAL A 114 11.00 5.99 -7.02
C VAL A 114 12.34 5.81 -7.71
N ALA A 115 13.01 4.69 -7.46
CA ALA A 115 14.27 4.36 -8.11
C ALA A 115 14.05 4.14 -9.61
N THR A 116 14.89 4.76 -10.44
CA THR A 116 14.89 4.59 -11.90
C THR A 116 15.84 3.48 -12.35
N GLU A 117 16.78 3.10 -11.49
CA GLU A 117 17.78 2.05 -11.72
C GLU A 117 17.49 0.85 -10.82
N GLY A 118 17.92 -0.31 -11.27
CA GLY A 118 17.79 -1.56 -10.50
C GLY A 118 18.82 -1.66 -9.37
N VAL A 119 18.98 -2.87 -8.84
CA VAL A 119 19.97 -3.14 -7.80
C VAL A 119 21.38 -2.98 -8.36
N GLU A 120 22.18 -2.13 -7.72
CA GLU A 120 23.60 -1.98 -8.03
C GLU A 120 24.44 -2.79 -7.03
N PHE A 121 25.43 -3.47 -7.54
CA PHE A 121 26.42 -4.16 -6.73
C PHE A 121 27.72 -3.34 -6.74
N SER A 122 28.11 -2.82 -5.57
CA SER A 122 29.46 -2.30 -5.39
C SER A 122 30.44 -3.47 -5.19
N ALA A 123 31.50 -3.50 -5.98
CA ALA A 123 32.60 -4.45 -5.83
C ALA A 123 33.44 -4.13 -4.59
#